data_6f5159e311374df5927825714c66f6f3
#
_entry.id   6f5159e311374df5927825714c66f6f3
#
_cell.length_a   1.000
_cell.length_b   1.000
_cell.length_c   1.000
_cell.angle_alpha   90.00
_cell.angle_beta   90.00
_cell.angle_gamma   90.00
#
_symmetry.space_group_name_H-M   'P 1'
#
loop_
_entity.id
_entity.type
_entity.pdbx_description
1 polymer ?
#
loop_
_entity_poly.entity_id
_entity_poly.type
_entity_poly.pdbx_seq_one_letter_code
_entity_poly.pdbx_strand_id
1 'polypeptide(L)'
;TKFVRKISLKGLEESYEGGMDFFFRYRKTMMGSFLGIILIMMWLFITMEKGRFPAVRQDELVVSVDWNENIDVNENHKRITEMLDYSKDLALQTNSFIGEQQFLFNRDYDQSYTQSKVYIKAKDFRIREVIEKNSYEFLRKSYPGATFDIAAQQNIFEKIFSASETPLVAEVSLMKEKEVPPVEVMTNIVDNLDRQWPGAGISNPPLEDKILLKIDPDKLLIYDVEPMTLYNTLKTSLNKNNIGELRASYELLPIVLADKEKQISEIISSESVLSKAGKSIPVRELVRVQRVHDYKTIKGGMNGEYVPVNMNIATNTPSIVTAEIRNIVNSNQDLSIDFSGSLITGQKLFKELAIILVVALLLLYFILAAQFESLT
;
A
#
# COMPACT_ATOMS: atom_id res chain seq x y z
N THR A 1 28.21 47.17 27.52
CA THR A 1 29.63 47.41 27.75
C THR A 1 30.42 46.12 27.40
N LYS A 2 31.32 46.23 26.44
CA LYS A 2 32.24 45.32 25.80
C LYS A 2 32.84 44.22 26.69
N PHE A 3 32.55 42.98 26.34
CA PHE A 3 33.50 41.87 26.57
C PHE A 3 33.95 41.31 25.20
N VAL A 4 34.87 42.02 24.56
CA VAL A 4 35.67 41.43 23.48
C VAL A 4 36.87 40.80 24.17
N ARG A 5 36.80 39.45 24.40
CA ARG A 5 37.95 38.65 24.79
C ARG A 5 38.91 38.65 23.59
N LYS A 6 40.06 39.33 23.72
CA LYS A 6 41.17 39.21 22.77
C LYS A 6 41.60 37.75 22.74
N ILE A 7 41.15 36.99 21.75
CA ILE A 7 41.70 35.69 21.45
C ILE A 7 43.12 35.89 20.96
N SER A 8 44.10 35.43 21.70
CA SER A 8 45.50 35.47 21.29
C SER A 8 45.69 34.54 20.10
N LEU A 9 45.85 35.08 18.91
CA LEU A 9 46.05 34.34 17.66
C LEU A 9 47.44 33.63 17.64
N LYS A 10 48.42 34.04 18.46
CA LYS A 10 49.75 33.45 18.51
C LYS A 10 49.76 31.95 18.86
N GLY A 11 48.93 31.51 19.80
CA GLY A 11 48.87 30.09 20.13
C GLY A 11 48.19 29.20 19.07
N LEU A 12 47.34 29.82 18.24
CA LEU A 12 46.75 29.16 17.09
C LEU A 12 47.73 29.04 15.92
N GLU A 13 48.58 30.06 15.73
CA GLU A 13 49.59 30.11 14.69
C GLU A 13 50.69 29.09 14.94
N GLU A 14 51.24 29.01 16.18
CA GLU A 14 52.22 27.99 16.62
C GLU A 14 51.64 26.57 16.51
N SER A 15 50.37 26.35 16.86
CA SER A 15 49.73 25.05 16.71
C SER A 15 49.52 24.67 15.25
N TYR A 16 49.20 25.63 14.39
CA TYR A 16 49.07 25.43 12.95
C TYR A 16 50.39 25.12 12.28
N GLU A 17 51.44 25.89 12.57
CA GLU A 17 52.80 25.63 12.05
C GLU A 17 53.35 24.27 12.49
N GLY A 18 53.21 23.92 13.77
CA GLY A 18 53.59 22.60 14.26
C GLY A 18 52.81 21.44 13.63
N GLY A 19 51.53 21.65 13.35
CA GLY A 19 50.69 20.70 12.63
C GLY A 19 51.10 20.53 11.17
N MET A 20 51.43 21.61 10.50
CA MET A 20 51.91 21.61 9.11
C MET A 20 53.26 20.94 8.96
N ASP A 21 54.20 21.25 9.85
CA ASP A 21 55.51 20.60 9.85
C ASP A 21 55.42 19.09 10.08
N PHE A 22 54.56 18.66 11.00
CA PHE A 22 54.28 17.24 11.21
C PHE A 22 53.67 16.59 9.96
N PHE A 23 52.72 17.24 9.29
CA PHE A 23 52.09 16.75 8.09
C PHE A 23 53.05 16.59 6.92
N PHE A 24 53.90 17.58 6.68
CA PHE A 24 54.91 17.52 5.61
C PHE A 24 56.04 16.52 5.89
N ARG A 25 56.45 16.41 7.16
CA ARG A 25 57.51 15.46 7.57
C ARG A 25 57.06 14.01 7.38
N TYR A 26 55.78 13.72 7.63
CA TYR A 26 55.23 12.37 7.53
C TYR A 26 54.25 12.20 6.36
N ARG A 27 54.44 12.95 5.26
CA ARG A 27 53.51 13.00 4.12
C ARG A 27 53.05 11.64 3.59
N LYS A 28 53.98 10.64 3.48
CA LYS A 28 53.63 9.29 2.98
C LYS A 28 52.73 8.53 3.95
N THR A 29 52.99 8.65 5.25
CA THR A 29 52.20 8.01 6.30
C THR A 29 50.84 8.65 6.39
N MET A 30 50.75 9.99 6.30
CA MET A 30 49.47 10.73 6.27
C MET A 30 48.64 10.39 5.04
N MET A 31 49.27 10.29 3.88
CA MET A 31 48.58 9.89 2.65
C MET A 31 48.06 8.44 2.74
N GLY A 32 48.85 7.53 3.34
CA GLY A 32 48.42 6.15 3.61
C GLY A 32 47.25 6.05 4.62
N SER A 33 47.31 6.85 5.71
CA SER A 33 46.26 6.89 6.70
C SER A 33 44.94 7.46 6.13
N PHE A 34 45.04 8.50 5.31
CA PHE A 34 43.88 9.08 4.61
C PHE A 34 43.22 8.06 3.66
N LEU A 35 44.03 7.34 2.87
CA LEU A 35 43.55 6.26 2.01
C LEU A 35 42.91 5.14 2.84
N GLY A 36 43.51 4.78 3.98
CA GLY A 36 42.93 3.80 4.91
C GLY A 36 41.58 4.21 5.48
N ILE A 37 41.44 5.49 5.86
CA ILE A 37 40.16 6.05 6.33
C ILE A 37 39.08 5.97 5.24
N ILE A 38 39.45 6.32 3.99
CA ILE A 38 38.50 6.22 2.86
C ILE A 38 38.04 4.77 2.67
N LEU A 39 38.93 3.79 2.71
CA LEU A 39 38.59 2.38 2.59
C LEU A 39 37.68 1.89 3.74
N ILE A 40 37.96 2.32 4.96
CA ILE A 40 37.14 2.00 6.13
C ILE A 40 35.77 2.64 5.99
N MET A 41 35.68 3.91 5.59
CA MET A 41 34.38 4.58 5.35
C MET A 41 33.59 3.92 4.24
N MET A 42 34.25 3.51 3.16
CA MET A 42 33.62 2.80 2.06
C MET A 42 33.08 1.43 2.51
N TRP A 43 33.85 0.70 3.31
CA TRP A 43 33.44 -0.57 3.90
C TRP A 43 32.23 -0.38 4.85
N LEU A 44 32.27 0.60 5.75
CA LEU A 44 31.18 0.97 6.63
C LEU A 44 29.92 1.34 5.83
N PHE A 45 30.06 2.16 4.77
CA PHE A 45 28.95 2.55 3.92
C PHE A 45 28.27 1.35 3.23
N ILE A 46 29.05 0.34 2.83
CA ILE A 46 28.50 -0.87 2.20
C ILE A 46 27.75 -1.74 3.22
N THR A 47 28.26 -1.83 4.46
CA THR A 47 27.70 -2.70 5.50
C THR A 47 26.56 -2.08 6.28
N MET A 48 26.45 -0.75 6.32
CA MET A 48 25.34 -0.06 7.00
C MET A 48 24.00 -0.30 6.30
N GLU A 49 22.95 -0.52 7.08
CA GLU A 49 21.59 -0.55 6.58
C GLU A 49 21.21 0.81 5.98
N LYS A 50 20.66 0.75 4.76
CA LYS A 50 20.29 1.96 4.00
C LYS A 50 18.80 2.13 4.09
N GLY A 51 18.33 3.03 4.96
CA GLY A 51 16.93 3.42 5.10
C GLY A 51 16.73 4.89 4.78
N ARG A 52 15.55 5.25 4.28
CA ARG A 52 15.17 6.65 4.03
C ARG A 52 15.10 7.46 5.32
N PHE A 53 14.51 6.85 6.35
CA PHE A 53 14.33 7.47 7.66
C PHE A 53 14.58 6.43 8.75
N PRO A 54 15.11 6.83 9.91
CA PRO A 54 15.18 5.95 11.06
C PRO A 54 13.77 5.52 11.48
N ALA A 55 13.60 4.26 11.84
CA ALA A 55 12.34 3.77 12.37
C ALA A 55 11.98 4.54 13.66
N VAL A 56 10.89 5.29 13.60
CA VAL A 56 10.39 6.01 14.76
C VAL A 56 9.64 5.00 15.63
N ARG A 57 10.03 4.90 16.91
CA ARG A 57 9.33 4.07 17.88
C ARG A 57 8.04 4.77 18.28
N GLN A 58 6.93 4.26 17.77
CA GLN A 58 5.58 4.78 18.04
C GLN A 58 4.84 3.81 18.95
N ASP A 59 4.00 4.34 19.81
CA ASP A 59 3.12 3.61 20.72
C ASP A 59 1.70 3.43 20.13
N GLU A 60 1.48 3.91 18.92
CA GLU A 60 0.21 3.89 18.21
C GLU A 60 0.25 2.91 17.04
N LEU A 61 -0.84 2.17 16.83
CA LEU A 61 -0.99 1.26 15.71
C LEU A 61 -2.39 1.37 15.11
N VAL A 62 -2.48 1.04 13.82
CA VAL A 62 -3.73 0.92 13.09
C VAL A 62 -3.82 -0.49 12.51
N VAL A 63 -4.94 -1.13 12.79
CA VAL A 63 -5.31 -2.42 12.22
C VAL A 63 -6.40 -2.16 11.18
N SER A 64 -6.12 -2.43 9.92
CA SER A 64 -7.10 -2.38 8.83
C SER A 64 -7.47 -3.82 8.46
N VAL A 65 -8.75 -4.14 8.47
CA VAL A 65 -9.26 -5.49 8.17
C VAL A 65 -10.30 -5.42 7.09
N ASP A 66 -10.19 -6.30 6.11
CA ASP A 66 -11.24 -6.64 5.16
C ASP A 66 -11.55 -8.14 5.31
N TRP A 67 -12.77 -8.45 5.67
CA TRP A 67 -13.13 -9.83 5.98
C TRP A 67 -13.21 -10.74 4.75
N ASN A 68 -13.25 -10.15 3.54
CA ASN A 68 -13.43 -10.88 2.27
C ASN A 68 -14.67 -11.82 2.25
N GLU A 69 -15.56 -11.60 3.19
CA GLU A 69 -16.81 -12.31 3.37
C GLU A 69 -17.96 -11.32 3.36
N ASN A 70 -19.12 -11.75 2.85
CA ASN A 70 -20.30 -10.93 2.80
C ASN A 70 -21.02 -10.97 4.17
N ILE A 71 -20.51 -10.21 5.12
CA ILE A 71 -21.03 -10.10 6.49
C ILE A 71 -21.78 -8.78 6.69
N ASP A 72 -22.70 -8.75 7.63
CA ASP A 72 -23.35 -7.51 8.03
C ASP A 72 -22.52 -6.68 9.01
N VAL A 73 -22.93 -5.45 9.25
CA VAL A 73 -22.21 -4.53 10.16
C VAL A 73 -22.18 -5.05 11.60
N ASN A 74 -23.20 -5.79 12.06
CA ASN A 74 -23.23 -6.31 13.43
C ASN A 74 -22.22 -7.43 13.62
N GLU A 75 -22.10 -8.33 12.64
CA GLU A 75 -21.09 -9.38 12.66
C GLU A 75 -19.69 -8.77 12.56
N ASN A 76 -19.50 -7.77 11.68
CA ASN A 76 -18.24 -7.02 11.59
C ASN A 76 -17.87 -6.39 12.95
N HIS A 77 -18.82 -5.72 13.60
CA HIS A 77 -18.64 -5.13 14.92
C HIS A 77 -18.27 -6.19 15.98
N LYS A 78 -18.92 -7.34 15.97
CA LYS A 78 -18.65 -8.44 16.88
C LYS A 78 -17.21 -8.96 16.72
N ARG A 79 -16.77 -9.24 15.48
CA ARG A 79 -15.41 -9.72 15.18
C ARG A 79 -14.32 -8.74 15.64
N ILE A 80 -14.53 -7.44 15.40
CA ILE A 80 -13.61 -6.39 15.86
C ILE A 80 -13.59 -6.31 17.39
N THR A 81 -14.75 -6.44 18.06
CA THR A 81 -14.82 -6.43 19.51
C THR A 81 -14.08 -7.63 20.13
N GLU A 82 -14.25 -8.82 19.57
CA GLU A 82 -13.51 -10.01 19.95
C GLU A 82 -11.99 -9.82 19.79
N MET A 83 -11.53 -9.22 18.70
CA MET A 83 -10.12 -8.88 18.51
C MET A 83 -9.61 -7.92 19.57
N LEU A 84 -10.39 -6.88 19.91
CA LEU A 84 -10.02 -5.86 20.89
C LEU A 84 -10.01 -6.40 22.32
N ASP A 85 -10.82 -7.39 22.64
CA ASP A 85 -10.83 -8.02 23.97
C ASP A 85 -9.47 -8.64 24.35
N TYR A 86 -8.71 -9.13 23.37
CA TYR A 86 -7.33 -9.60 23.59
C TYR A 86 -6.34 -8.49 23.98
N SER A 87 -6.69 -7.24 23.71
CA SER A 87 -5.80 -6.08 23.94
C SER A 87 -6.34 -5.10 24.97
N LYS A 88 -7.48 -5.37 25.57
CA LYS A 88 -8.25 -4.44 26.42
C LYS A 88 -7.43 -3.86 27.57
N ASP A 89 -6.65 -4.68 28.27
CA ASP A 89 -5.85 -4.25 29.42
C ASP A 89 -4.52 -3.59 29.02
N LEU A 90 -4.12 -3.72 27.78
CA LEU A 90 -2.86 -3.26 27.21
C LEU A 90 -2.99 -1.90 26.52
N ALA A 91 -4.18 -1.60 26.01
CA ALA A 91 -4.46 -0.36 25.28
C ALA A 91 -4.85 0.77 26.25
N LEU A 92 -4.37 1.98 25.96
CA LEU A 92 -4.82 3.21 26.64
C LEU A 92 -6.09 3.77 25.99
N GLN A 93 -6.18 3.65 24.68
CA GLN A 93 -7.30 4.17 23.87
C GLN A 93 -7.49 3.29 22.66
N THR A 94 -8.74 3.07 22.29
CA THR A 94 -9.13 2.38 21.07
C THR A 94 -10.23 3.17 20.37
N ASN A 95 -10.12 3.32 19.04
CA ASN A 95 -11.17 3.87 18.20
C ASN A 95 -11.37 2.95 17.00
N SER A 96 -12.62 2.55 16.75
CA SER A 96 -12.96 1.64 15.68
C SER A 96 -13.91 2.30 14.68
N PHE A 97 -13.55 2.27 13.41
CA PHE A 97 -14.40 2.63 12.29
C PHE A 97 -14.84 1.33 11.61
N ILE A 98 -16.09 0.96 11.79
CA ILE A 98 -16.62 -0.34 11.38
C ILE A 98 -17.69 -0.15 10.30
N GLY A 99 -17.52 -0.85 9.19
CA GLY A 99 -18.44 -0.79 8.06
C GLY A 99 -18.29 0.47 7.22
N GLU A 100 -19.32 0.79 6.46
CA GLU A 100 -19.32 1.93 5.54
C GLU A 100 -19.16 3.24 6.30
N GLN A 101 -18.12 3.98 5.96
CA GLN A 101 -17.82 5.29 6.52
C GLN A 101 -17.66 6.30 5.41
N GLN A 102 -18.41 7.38 5.47
CA GLN A 102 -18.33 8.51 4.55
C GLN A 102 -18.01 9.78 5.34
N PHE A 103 -16.83 10.31 5.15
CA PHE A 103 -16.40 11.54 5.82
C PHE A 103 -16.54 12.75 4.89
N LEU A 104 -17.04 13.87 5.42
CA LEU A 104 -17.31 15.08 4.67
C LEU A 104 -16.07 15.64 3.93
N PHE A 105 -14.89 15.51 4.52
CA PHE A 105 -13.62 16.09 4.05
C PHE A 105 -12.57 15.10 3.63
N ASN A 106 -12.81 13.80 3.79
CA ASN A 106 -11.81 12.78 3.49
C ASN A 106 -12.46 11.58 2.78
N ARG A 107 -12.52 11.67 1.46
CA ARG A 107 -13.07 10.60 0.60
C ARG A 107 -12.06 9.50 0.26
N ASP A 108 -10.80 9.65 0.70
CA ASP A 108 -9.74 8.68 0.39
C ASP A 108 -9.87 7.36 1.14
N TYR A 109 -10.89 7.24 2.00
CA TYR A 109 -11.13 6.07 2.85
C TYR A 109 -12.57 5.60 2.78
N ASP A 110 -13.07 5.40 1.56
CA ASP A 110 -14.35 4.72 1.41
C ASP A 110 -14.20 3.28 1.92
N GLN A 111 -14.76 3.01 3.09
CA GLN A 111 -14.85 1.68 3.66
C GLN A 111 -16.15 1.04 3.24
N SER A 112 -16.09 -0.22 2.82
CA SER A 112 -17.28 -1.03 2.64
C SER A 112 -17.78 -1.59 3.97
N TYR A 113 -19.00 -2.10 4.01
CA TYR A 113 -19.58 -2.71 5.21
C TYR A 113 -18.81 -3.95 5.71
N THR A 114 -17.99 -4.56 4.86
CA THR A 114 -17.13 -5.70 5.22
C THR A 114 -15.75 -5.27 5.75
N GLN A 115 -15.47 -3.98 5.80
CA GLN A 115 -14.17 -3.44 6.21
C GLN A 115 -14.24 -2.77 7.57
N SER A 116 -13.11 -2.77 8.26
CA SER A 116 -12.93 -2.07 9.52
C SER A 116 -11.53 -1.51 9.65
N LYS A 117 -11.44 -0.37 10.31
CA LYS A 117 -10.17 0.27 10.65
C LYS A 117 -10.16 0.58 12.13
N VAL A 118 -9.18 0.04 12.84
CA VAL A 118 -9.08 0.15 14.29
C VAL A 118 -7.79 0.85 14.66
N TYR A 119 -7.91 1.99 15.33
CA TYR A 119 -6.80 2.68 15.95
C TYR A 119 -6.64 2.22 17.39
N ILE A 120 -5.41 1.89 17.77
CA ILE A 120 -5.07 1.45 19.13
C ILE A 120 -3.84 2.24 19.61
N LYS A 121 -3.97 2.89 20.76
CA LYS A 121 -2.86 3.51 21.45
C LYS A 121 -2.43 2.62 22.62
N ALA A 122 -1.20 2.13 22.58
CA ALA A 122 -0.60 1.32 23.63
C ALA A 122 -0.02 2.20 24.73
N LYS A 123 0.33 1.59 25.87
CA LYS A 123 1.00 2.28 26.99
C LYS A 123 2.44 2.65 26.65
N ASP A 124 3.12 1.82 25.89
CA ASP A 124 4.47 2.05 25.38
C ASP A 124 4.73 1.22 24.09
N PHE A 125 5.88 1.43 23.48
CA PHE A 125 6.30 0.73 22.27
C PHE A 125 6.36 -0.81 22.42
N ARG A 126 6.80 -1.33 23.57
CA ARG A 126 6.90 -2.78 23.79
C ARG A 126 5.53 -3.41 23.88
N ILE A 127 4.61 -2.72 24.57
CA ILE A 127 3.21 -3.16 24.68
C ILE A 127 2.54 -3.11 23.30
N ARG A 128 2.84 -2.10 22.46
CA ARG A 128 2.36 -2.05 21.09
C ARG A 128 2.78 -3.30 20.30
N GLU A 129 4.04 -3.74 20.40
CA GLU A 129 4.50 -4.97 19.72
C GLU A 129 3.72 -6.21 20.18
N VAL A 130 3.37 -6.28 21.46
CA VAL A 130 2.54 -7.38 21.99
C VAL A 130 1.12 -7.33 21.42
N ILE A 131 0.51 -6.13 21.35
CA ILE A 131 -0.82 -5.94 20.77
C ILE A 131 -0.79 -6.31 19.28
N GLU A 132 0.21 -5.86 18.54
CA GLU A 132 0.40 -6.18 17.14
C GLU A 132 0.46 -7.69 16.89
N LYS A 133 1.28 -8.40 17.68
CA LYS A 133 1.40 -9.85 17.61
C LYS A 133 0.09 -10.56 17.95
N ASN A 134 -0.58 -10.15 19.03
CA ASN A 134 -1.85 -10.74 19.45
C ASN A 134 -2.94 -10.55 18.39
N SER A 135 -3.04 -9.34 17.82
CA SER A 135 -4.00 -9.04 16.77
C SER A 135 -3.72 -9.86 15.50
N TYR A 136 -2.45 -9.99 15.13
CA TYR A 136 -2.03 -10.81 14.00
C TYR A 136 -2.39 -12.30 14.21
N GLU A 137 -2.05 -12.87 15.35
CA GLU A 137 -2.34 -14.27 15.68
C GLU A 137 -3.84 -14.54 15.73
N PHE A 138 -4.61 -13.61 16.31
CA PHE A 138 -6.08 -13.72 16.35
C PHE A 138 -6.68 -13.73 14.95
N LEU A 139 -6.34 -12.74 14.11
CA LEU A 139 -6.88 -12.62 12.77
C LEU A 139 -6.51 -13.83 11.90
N ARG A 140 -5.25 -14.24 11.92
CA ARG A 140 -4.77 -15.38 11.12
C ARG A 140 -5.39 -16.71 11.55
N LYS A 141 -5.60 -16.91 12.86
CA LYS A 141 -6.15 -18.17 13.39
C LYS A 141 -7.67 -18.25 13.23
N SER A 142 -8.37 -17.16 13.55
CA SER A 142 -9.85 -17.16 13.59
C SER A 142 -10.46 -16.85 12.22
N TYR A 143 -9.76 -16.05 11.39
CA TYR A 143 -10.27 -15.55 10.11
C TYR A 143 -9.21 -15.65 9.01
N PRO A 144 -8.80 -16.85 8.59
CA PRO A 144 -7.71 -17.03 7.63
C PRO A 144 -8.01 -16.48 6.22
N GLY A 145 -9.30 -16.26 5.90
CA GLY A 145 -9.74 -15.65 4.64
C GLY A 145 -9.70 -14.12 4.65
N ALA A 146 -9.52 -13.48 5.80
CA ALA A 146 -9.49 -12.03 5.90
C ALA A 146 -8.17 -11.46 5.36
N THR A 147 -8.26 -10.32 4.69
CA THR A 147 -7.10 -9.49 4.35
C THR A 147 -6.93 -8.45 5.45
N PHE A 148 -5.74 -8.34 6.02
CA PHE A 148 -5.50 -7.35 7.05
C PHE A 148 -4.09 -6.76 6.95
N ASP A 149 -3.99 -5.52 7.40
CA ASP A 149 -2.73 -4.77 7.51
C ASP A 149 -2.62 -4.18 8.92
N ILE A 150 -1.49 -4.38 9.56
CA ILE A 150 -1.20 -3.87 10.90
C ILE A 150 0.04 -2.98 10.80
N ALA A 151 -0.15 -1.68 10.92
CA ALA A 151 0.89 -0.69 10.73
C ALA A 151 0.93 0.31 11.90
N ALA A 152 2.08 0.91 12.15
CA ALA A 152 2.19 2.05 13.03
C ALA A 152 1.35 3.22 12.48
N GLN A 153 0.70 3.98 13.37
CA GLN A 153 -0.03 5.18 12.95
C GLN A 153 0.96 6.21 12.42
N GLN A 154 0.81 6.59 11.16
CA GLN A 154 1.64 7.61 10.57
C GLN A 154 1.26 9.01 11.05
N ASN A 155 2.25 9.80 11.44
CA ASN A 155 2.06 11.22 11.66
C ASN A 155 1.94 11.98 10.33
N ILE A 156 1.56 13.27 10.37
CA ILE A 156 1.36 14.08 9.17
C ILE A 156 2.64 14.18 8.33
N PHE A 157 3.81 14.28 8.96
CA PHE A 157 5.10 14.32 8.27
C PHE A 157 5.40 13.00 7.57
N GLU A 158 5.16 11.88 8.24
CA GLU A 158 5.32 10.56 7.64
C GLU A 158 4.37 10.35 6.47
N LYS A 159 3.13 10.82 6.54
CA LYS A 159 2.18 10.75 5.42
C LYS A 159 2.62 11.59 4.21
N ILE A 160 3.30 12.71 4.43
CA ILE A 160 3.73 13.61 3.37
C ILE A 160 5.08 13.19 2.79
N PHE A 161 6.03 12.78 3.64
CA PHE A 161 7.42 12.56 3.27
C PHE A 161 7.86 11.10 3.20
N SER A 162 7.23 10.24 3.97
CA SER A 162 7.37 8.79 3.82
C SER A 162 6.04 8.27 3.31
N ALA A 163 5.96 8.03 2.01
CA ALA A 163 4.90 7.16 1.53
C ALA A 163 5.01 5.85 2.34
N SER A 164 3.92 5.43 2.97
CA SER A 164 3.78 4.11 3.59
C SER A 164 3.77 3.08 2.46
N GLU A 165 4.88 3.04 1.75
CA GLU A 165 5.05 2.09 0.67
C GLU A 165 5.42 0.75 1.31
N THR A 166 4.65 -0.27 1.00
CA THR A 166 5.06 -1.65 1.24
C THR A 166 6.49 -1.84 0.74
N PRO A 167 7.37 -2.52 1.48
CA PRO A 167 8.76 -2.69 1.08
C PRO A 167 8.93 -3.21 -0.35
N LEU A 168 8.14 -4.20 -0.73
CA LEU A 168 8.11 -4.76 -2.08
C LEU A 168 6.67 -5.05 -2.49
N VAL A 169 6.28 -4.60 -3.66
CA VAL A 169 5.00 -4.91 -4.29
C VAL A 169 5.29 -5.57 -5.63
N ALA A 170 4.78 -6.77 -5.82
CA ALA A 170 4.78 -7.47 -7.09
C ALA A 170 3.47 -7.15 -7.83
N GLU A 171 3.57 -6.46 -8.96
CA GLU A 171 2.45 -6.04 -9.80
C GLU A 171 2.27 -7.06 -10.92
N VAL A 172 1.29 -7.97 -10.75
CA VAL A 172 1.06 -9.08 -11.67
C VAL A 172 -0.06 -8.74 -12.64
N SER A 173 0.20 -8.91 -13.94
CA SER A 173 -0.75 -8.66 -15.03
C SER A 173 -0.66 -9.74 -16.10
N LEU A 174 -1.65 -9.80 -17.00
CA LEU A 174 -1.57 -10.63 -18.21
C LEU A 174 -0.67 -9.96 -19.26
N MET A 175 0.22 -10.73 -19.87
CA MET A 175 1.22 -10.21 -20.82
C MET A 175 0.59 -9.63 -22.10
N LYS A 176 -0.44 -10.27 -22.64
CA LYS A 176 -1.02 -9.90 -23.94
C LYS A 176 -2.09 -8.82 -23.84
N GLU A 177 -2.97 -8.93 -22.85
CA GLU A 177 -4.19 -8.11 -22.75
C GLU A 177 -4.01 -6.95 -21.79
N LYS A 178 -2.96 -6.98 -20.97
CA LYS A 178 -2.70 -6.00 -19.89
C LYS A 178 -3.89 -5.88 -18.92
N GLU A 179 -4.59 -6.98 -18.76
CA GLU A 179 -5.69 -7.17 -17.83
C GLU A 179 -5.22 -7.92 -16.58
N VAL A 180 -6.09 -8.02 -15.60
CA VAL A 180 -5.80 -8.77 -14.37
C VAL A 180 -5.83 -10.28 -14.62
N PRO A 181 -4.93 -11.05 -14.00
CA PRO A 181 -4.96 -12.51 -14.07
C PRO A 181 -6.22 -13.08 -13.40
N PRO A 182 -6.69 -14.27 -13.80
CA PRO A 182 -7.78 -14.95 -13.10
C PRO A 182 -7.46 -15.17 -11.62
N VAL A 183 -8.48 -15.09 -10.75
CA VAL A 183 -8.35 -15.21 -9.29
C VAL A 183 -7.64 -16.50 -8.89
N GLU A 184 -7.98 -17.63 -9.52
CA GLU A 184 -7.35 -18.93 -9.24
C GLU A 184 -5.84 -18.95 -9.50
N VAL A 185 -5.40 -18.27 -10.57
CA VAL A 185 -3.97 -18.15 -10.91
C VAL A 185 -3.25 -17.34 -9.84
N MET A 186 -3.85 -16.21 -9.43
CA MET A 186 -3.26 -15.35 -8.40
C MET A 186 -3.19 -16.03 -7.05
N THR A 187 -4.23 -16.76 -6.64
CA THR A 187 -4.21 -17.53 -5.39
C THR A 187 -3.07 -18.54 -5.37
N ASN A 188 -2.86 -19.27 -6.47
CA ASN A 188 -1.74 -20.21 -6.59
C ASN A 188 -0.38 -19.53 -6.51
N ILE A 189 -0.23 -18.32 -7.10
CA ILE A 189 1.01 -17.54 -7.02
C ILE A 189 1.26 -17.09 -5.58
N VAL A 190 0.25 -16.53 -4.92
CA VAL A 190 0.34 -16.07 -3.53
C VAL A 190 0.71 -17.22 -2.60
N ASP A 191 0.08 -18.40 -2.75
CA ASP A 191 0.41 -19.60 -1.97
C ASP A 191 1.85 -20.06 -2.18
N ASN A 192 2.36 -20.02 -3.40
CA ASN A 192 3.75 -20.39 -3.70
C ASN A 192 4.74 -19.37 -3.10
N LEU A 193 4.42 -18.07 -3.17
CA LEU A 193 5.23 -17.02 -2.59
C LEU A 193 5.25 -17.10 -1.05
N ASP A 194 4.10 -17.35 -0.40
CA ASP A 194 4.01 -17.48 1.05
C ASP A 194 4.79 -18.72 1.58
N ARG A 195 4.81 -19.81 0.80
CA ARG A 195 5.64 -21.00 1.14
C ARG A 195 7.14 -20.71 1.05
N GLN A 196 7.57 -19.88 0.11
CA GLN A 196 8.98 -19.55 -0.09
C GLN A 196 9.47 -18.50 0.89
N TRP A 197 8.63 -17.54 1.26
CA TRP A 197 8.93 -16.47 2.23
C TRP A 197 7.92 -16.45 3.38
N PRO A 198 7.94 -17.50 4.24
CA PRO A 198 7.03 -17.54 5.38
C PRO A 198 7.33 -16.37 6.33
N GLY A 199 6.31 -15.59 6.65
CA GLY A 199 6.45 -14.39 7.49
C GLY A 199 6.68 -13.09 6.74
N ALA A 200 6.70 -13.09 5.40
CA ALA A 200 6.75 -11.87 4.59
C ALA A 200 5.41 -11.09 4.58
N GLY A 201 4.41 -11.56 5.32
CA GLY A 201 3.10 -10.89 5.39
C GLY A 201 2.36 -10.89 4.06
N ILE A 202 2.60 -11.92 3.22
CA ILE A 202 1.94 -12.03 1.92
C ILE A 202 0.47 -12.37 2.17
N SER A 203 -0.42 -11.55 1.67
CA SER A 203 -1.86 -11.75 1.76
C SER A 203 -2.47 -11.91 0.37
N ASN A 204 -3.56 -12.66 0.31
CA ASN A 204 -4.37 -12.72 -0.90
C ASN A 204 -4.88 -11.31 -1.26
N PRO A 205 -5.02 -11.00 -2.56
CA PRO A 205 -5.68 -9.78 -2.97
C PRO A 205 -7.11 -9.76 -2.43
N PRO A 206 -7.66 -8.57 -2.12
CA PRO A 206 -9.03 -8.49 -1.63
C PRO A 206 -10.01 -8.98 -2.69
N LEU A 207 -10.80 -9.99 -2.33
CA LEU A 207 -11.79 -10.62 -3.18
C LEU A 207 -13.19 -10.33 -2.64
N GLU A 208 -14.19 -10.39 -3.50
CA GLU A 208 -15.59 -10.26 -3.11
C GLU A 208 -16.49 -11.15 -3.98
N ASP A 209 -17.59 -11.61 -3.37
CA ASP A 209 -18.65 -12.27 -4.10
C ASP A 209 -19.57 -11.23 -4.75
N LYS A 210 -19.59 -11.23 -6.07
CA LYS A 210 -20.41 -10.33 -6.88
C LYS A 210 -21.57 -11.09 -7.52
N ILE A 211 -22.70 -10.42 -7.64
CA ILE A 211 -23.79 -10.86 -8.49
C ILE A 211 -23.68 -10.11 -9.81
N LEU A 212 -23.23 -10.79 -10.84
CA LEU A 212 -23.11 -10.24 -12.18
C LEU A 212 -24.44 -10.45 -12.94
N LEU A 213 -25.03 -9.35 -13.38
CA LEU A 213 -26.19 -9.35 -14.24
C LEU A 213 -25.73 -9.24 -15.70
N LYS A 214 -25.56 -10.38 -16.35
CA LYS A 214 -25.11 -10.41 -17.75
C LYS A 214 -26.28 -10.20 -18.68
N ILE A 215 -26.28 -9.08 -19.38
CA ILE A 215 -27.30 -8.74 -20.40
C ILE A 215 -27.02 -9.59 -21.65
N ASP A 216 -28.09 -10.14 -22.24
CA ASP A 216 -28.08 -10.89 -23.48
C ASP A 216 -28.37 -9.95 -24.67
N PRO A 217 -27.35 -9.55 -25.47
CA PRO A 217 -27.54 -8.57 -26.53
C PRO A 217 -28.48 -9.08 -27.67
N ASP A 218 -28.45 -10.39 -27.94
CA ASP A 218 -29.30 -10.99 -28.97
C ASP A 218 -30.77 -10.89 -28.59
N LYS A 219 -31.07 -11.12 -27.32
CA LYS A 219 -32.44 -10.99 -26.81
C LYS A 219 -32.92 -9.54 -26.77
N LEU A 220 -32.04 -8.58 -26.50
CA LEU A 220 -32.37 -7.16 -26.62
C LEU A 220 -32.82 -6.81 -28.04
N LEU A 221 -32.11 -7.32 -29.04
CA LEU A 221 -32.48 -7.12 -30.45
C LEU A 221 -33.78 -7.82 -30.83
N ILE A 222 -33.96 -9.08 -30.40
CA ILE A 222 -35.18 -9.86 -30.69
C ILE A 222 -36.45 -9.20 -30.11
N TYR A 223 -36.34 -8.67 -28.88
CA TYR A 223 -37.48 -8.05 -28.20
C TYR A 223 -37.58 -6.54 -28.44
N ASP A 224 -36.69 -5.95 -29.25
CA ASP A 224 -36.61 -4.51 -29.54
C ASP A 224 -36.58 -3.66 -28.27
N VAL A 225 -35.71 -4.07 -27.31
CA VAL A 225 -35.50 -3.37 -26.05
C VAL A 225 -34.18 -2.56 -26.11
N GLU A 226 -34.29 -1.29 -25.76
CA GLU A 226 -33.13 -0.42 -25.71
C GLU A 226 -32.27 -0.74 -24.47
N PRO A 227 -30.94 -0.95 -24.60
CA PRO A 227 -30.05 -1.27 -23.48
C PRO A 227 -30.14 -0.28 -22.33
N MET A 228 -30.27 1.02 -22.62
CA MET A 228 -30.32 2.07 -21.61
C MET A 228 -31.64 1.99 -20.80
N THR A 229 -32.75 1.62 -21.41
CA THR A 229 -34.04 1.43 -20.72
C THR A 229 -33.94 0.26 -19.73
N LEU A 230 -33.32 -0.86 -20.14
CA LEU A 230 -33.05 -1.99 -19.24
C LEU A 230 -32.14 -1.58 -18.08
N TYR A 231 -31.03 -0.88 -18.39
CA TYR A 231 -30.10 -0.38 -17.38
C TYR A 231 -30.79 0.52 -16.34
N ASN A 232 -31.59 1.49 -16.81
CA ASN A 232 -32.31 2.40 -15.93
C ASN A 232 -33.35 1.68 -15.06
N THR A 233 -34.07 0.70 -15.61
CA THR A 233 -34.98 -0.13 -14.84
C THR A 233 -34.27 -0.90 -13.75
N LEU A 234 -33.20 -1.60 -14.09
CA LEU A 234 -32.38 -2.32 -13.12
C LEU A 234 -31.78 -1.39 -12.07
N LYS A 235 -31.23 -0.25 -12.48
CA LYS A 235 -30.68 0.76 -11.58
C LYS A 235 -31.72 1.27 -10.58
N THR A 236 -32.92 1.52 -11.03
CA THR A 236 -34.02 2.02 -10.18
C THR A 236 -34.54 0.94 -9.21
N SER A 237 -34.64 -0.31 -9.67
CA SER A 237 -35.14 -1.42 -8.86
C SER A 237 -34.11 -1.99 -7.88
N LEU A 238 -32.83 -1.91 -8.20
CA LEU A 238 -31.73 -2.45 -7.36
C LEU A 238 -31.10 -1.40 -6.44
N ASN A 239 -31.12 -0.13 -6.81
CA ASN A 239 -30.51 0.91 -5.99
C ASN A 239 -31.47 1.44 -4.93
N LYS A 240 -30.94 1.71 -3.79
CA LYS A 240 -31.52 2.65 -2.84
C LYS A 240 -31.53 4.02 -3.54
N ASN A 241 -32.71 4.49 -3.95
CA ASN A 241 -32.85 5.78 -4.63
C ASN A 241 -32.50 6.91 -3.66
N ASN A 242 -31.27 7.43 -3.78
CA ASN A 242 -30.83 8.58 -2.98
C ASN A 242 -31.54 9.82 -3.51
N ILE A 243 -32.43 10.39 -2.69
CA ILE A 243 -33.22 11.59 -3.02
C ILE A 243 -32.60 12.88 -2.47
N GLY A 244 -31.60 12.78 -1.62
CA GLY A 244 -30.92 13.91 -1.05
C GLY A 244 -29.92 13.50 0.02
N GLU A 245 -29.22 14.49 0.54
CA GLU A 245 -28.23 14.33 1.60
C GLU A 245 -28.54 15.27 2.76
N LEU A 246 -28.63 14.73 3.97
CA LEU A 246 -28.73 15.51 5.19
C LEU A 246 -27.32 15.75 5.70
N ARG A 247 -26.95 17.01 5.80
CA ARG A 247 -25.65 17.43 6.33
C ARG A 247 -25.71 17.49 7.85
N ALA A 248 -25.16 16.50 8.52
CA ALA A 248 -24.90 16.53 9.97
C ALA A 248 -23.53 17.15 10.26
N SER A 249 -23.19 17.37 11.54
CA SER A 249 -21.97 18.08 11.91
C SER A 249 -20.67 17.48 11.37
N TYR A 250 -20.62 16.18 11.20
CA TYR A 250 -19.42 15.43 10.78
C TYR A 250 -19.68 14.45 9.63
N GLU A 251 -20.93 14.25 9.24
CA GLU A 251 -21.36 13.21 8.30
C GLU A 251 -22.34 13.77 7.26
N LEU A 252 -22.29 13.19 6.07
CA LEU A 252 -23.34 13.30 5.07
C LEU A 252 -24.22 12.07 5.19
N LEU A 253 -25.46 12.24 5.66
CA LEU A 253 -26.42 11.17 5.78
C LEU A 253 -27.27 11.12 4.51
N PRO A 254 -27.17 10.07 3.68
CA PRO A 254 -28.01 9.95 2.50
C PRO A 254 -29.47 9.71 2.89
N ILE A 255 -30.36 10.50 2.30
CA ILE A 255 -31.82 10.29 2.40
C ILE A 255 -32.21 9.33 1.29
N VAL A 256 -32.59 8.11 1.65
CA VAL A 256 -32.88 7.03 0.70
C VAL A 256 -34.38 6.77 0.63
N LEU A 257 -34.93 6.79 -0.57
CA LEU A 257 -36.26 6.27 -0.83
C LEU A 257 -36.11 4.78 -1.20
N ALA A 258 -36.50 3.90 -0.29
CA ALA A 258 -36.47 2.46 -0.51
C ALA A 258 -37.85 1.87 -0.24
N ASP A 259 -38.25 0.90 -1.07
CA ASP A 259 -39.32 -0.02 -0.77
C ASP A 259 -38.78 -1.14 0.14
N LYS A 260 -39.66 -2.06 0.58
CA LYS A 260 -39.19 -3.23 1.35
C LYS A 260 -38.06 -3.94 0.62
N GLU A 261 -37.06 -4.38 1.38
CA GLU A 261 -35.91 -5.12 0.84
C GLU A 261 -36.43 -6.37 0.08
N LYS A 262 -36.29 -6.31 -1.24
CA LYS A 262 -36.57 -7.43 -2.14
C LYS A 262 -35.27 -8.15 -2.45
N GLN A 263 -35.33 -9.47 -2.51
CA GLN A 263 -34.15 -10.23 -3.00
C GLN A 263 -33.94 -9.96 -4.50
N ILE A 264 -32.71 -10.02 -4.97
CA ILE A 264 -32.37 -9.80 -6.39
C ILE A 264 -33.14 -10.74 -7.32
N SER A 265 -33.30 -11.99 -6.91
CA SER A 265 -34.11 -12.99 -7.64
C SER A 265 -35.59 -12.58 -7.78
N GLU A 266 -36.13 -11.93 -6.76
CA GLU A 266 -37.49 -11.43 -6.75
C GLU A 266 -37.64 -10.22 -7.67
N ILE A 267 -36.68 -9.27 -7.62
CA ILE A 267 -36.65 -8.11 -8.51
C ILE A 267 -36.59 -8.56 -9.98
N ILE A 268 -35.66 -9.45 -10.32
CA ILE A 268 -35.48 -9.92 -11.69
C ILE A 268 -36.75 -10.68 -12.20
N SER A 269 -37.48 -11.33 -11.29
CA SER A 269 -38.68 -12.07 -11.65
C SER A 269 -39.92 -11.18 -11.79
N SER A 270 -40.00 -10.10 -11.02
CA SER A 270 -41.16 -9.21 -10.96
C SER A 270 -41.08 -8.02 -11.91
N GLU A 271 -39.85 -7.55 -12.19
CA GLU A 271 -39.65 -6.36 -13.03
C GLU A 271 -39.79 -6.65 -14.53
N SER A 272 -40.28 -5.66 -15.26
CA SER A 272 -40.39 -5.70 -16.72
C SER A 272 -39.97 -4.40 -17.37
N VAL A 273 -39.51 -4.48 -18.61
CA VAL A 273 -39.06 -3.36 -19.42
C VAL A 273 -39.95 -3.22 -20.65
N LEU A 274 -40.28 -1.99 -21.04
CA LEU A 274 -41.04 -1.72 -22.25
C LEU A 274 -40.14 -1.79 -23.48
N SER A 275 -40.56 -2.57 -24.48
CA SER A 275 -39.92 -2.53 -25.82
C SER A 275 -40.32 -1.23 -26.53
N LYS A 276 -39.62 -0.88 -27.63
CA LYS A 276 -39.98 0.27 -28.45
C LYS A 276 -41.39 0.20 -29.00
N ALA A 277 -41.90 -1.01 -29.20
CA ALA A 277 -43.30 -1.27 -29.62
C ALA A 277 -44.32 -1.18 -28.47
N GLY A 278 -43.90 -0.81 -27.22
CA GLY A 278 -44.77 -0.69 -26.06
C GLY A 278 -45.16 -2.03 -25.41
N LYS A 279 -44.49 -3.14 -25.78
CA LYS A 279 -44.74 -4.47 -25.19
C LYS A 279 -43.90 -4.62 -23.92
N SER A 280 -44.50 -5.11 -22.83
CA SER A 280 -43.80 -5.41 -21.56
C SER A 280 -43.05 -6.72 -21.68
N ILE A 281 -41.74 -6.68 -21.48
CA ILE A 281 -40.81 -7.81 -21.53
C ILE A 281 -40.25 -8.04 -20.13
N PRO A 282 -40.36 -9.23 -19.52
CA PRO A 282 -39.80 -9.53 -18.22
C PRO A 282 -38.27 -9.43 -18.22
N VAL A 283 -37.68 -8.81 -17.19
CA VAL A 283 -36.22 -8.64 -17.06
C VAL A 283 -35.50 -9.99 -17.09
N ARG A 284 -36.07 -11.03 -16.50
CA ARG A 284 -35.49 -12.39 -16.48
C ARG A 284 -35.24 -12.98 -17.88
N GLU A 285 -35.93 -12.50 -18.91
CA GLU A 285 -35.70 -12.96 -20.28
C GLU A 285 -34.48 -12.29 -20.91
N LEU A 286 -34.09 -11.12 -20.42
CA LEU A 286 -33.03 -10.27 -20.97
C LEU A 286 -31.70 -10.40 -20.23
N VAL A 287 -31.74 -10.92 -18.98
CA VAL A 287 -30.59 -10.91 -18.07
C VAL A 287 -30.35 -12.30 -17.50
N ARG A 288 -29.07 -12.69 -17.45
CA ARG A 288 -28.62 -13.90 -16.73
C ARG A 288 -27.93 -13.49 -15.45
N VAL A 289 -28.29 -14.12 -14.35
CA VAL A 289 -27.67 -13.91 -13.03
C VAL A 289 -26.55 -14.91 -12.86
N GLN A 290 -25.35 -14.41 -12.58
CA GLN A 290 -24.18 -15.22 -12.26
C GLN A 290 -23.60 -14.76 -10.94
N ARG A 291 -23.25 -15.69 -10.06
CA ARG A 291 -22.41 -15.39 -8.91
C ARG A 291 -20.97 -15.59 -9.34
N VAL A 292 -20.15 -14.56 -9.14
CA VAL A 292 -18.74 -14.56 -9.46
C VAL A 292 -17.96 -14.16 -8.22
N HIS A 293 -16.88 -14.88 -7.98
CA HIS A 293 -15.88 -14.52 -6.99
C HIS A 293 -14.76 -13.79 -7.73
N ASP A 294 -14.58 -12.51 -7.45
CA ASP A 294 -13.73 -11.64 -8.25
C ASP A 294 -13.00 -10.61 -7.38
N TYR A 295 -12.03 -9.92 -7.95
CA TYR A 295 -11.29 -8.87 -7.26
C TYR A 295 -12.21 -7.73 -6.83
N LYS A 296 -12.05 -7.31 -5.57
CA LYS A 296 -12.73 -6.15 -5.02
C LYS A 296 -12.19 -4.85 -5.59
N THR A 297 -10.86 -4.81 -5.81
CA THR A 297 -10.16 -3.63 -6.32
C THR A 297 -9.17 -4.07 -7.39
N ILE A 298 -9.23 -3.42 -8.54
CA ILE A 298 -8.26 -3.55 -9.62
C ILE A 298 -7.43 -2.27 -9.63
N LYS A 299 -6.11 -2.40 -9.67
CA LYS A 299 -5.21 -1.25 -9.79
C LYS A 299 -4.75 -1.07 -11.23
N GLY A 300 -4.70 0.17 -11.69
CA GLY A 300 -4.15 0.54 -12.98
C GLY A 300 -2.79 1.21 -12.85
N GLY A 301 -1.86 0.86 -13.71
CA GLY A 301 -0.52 1.44 -13.78
C GLY A 301 -0.16 1.87 -15.21
N MET A 302 1.11 2.24 -15.40
CA MET A 302 1.61 2.63 -16.73
C MET A 302 1.52 1.49 -17.75
N ASN A 303 1.56 0.24 -17.29
CA ASN A 303 1.57 -0.97 -18.11
C ASN A 303 0.20 -1.64 -18.24
N GLY A 304 -0.87 -1.05 -17.73
CA GLY A 304 -2.23 -1.58 -17.75
C GLY A 304 -2.77 -1.93 -16.36
N GLU A 305 -3.77 -2.79 -16.31
CA GLU A 305 -4.35 -3.26 -15.06
C GLU A 305 -3.51 -4.36 -14.42
N TYR A 306 -3.40 -4.35 -13.10
CA TYR A 306 -2.61 -5.32 -12.35
C TYR A 306 -3.20 -5.65 -10.99
N VAL A 307 -2.83 -6.80 -10.46
CA VAL A 307 -3.10 -7.22 -9.08
C VAL A 307 -1.83 -7.05 -8.25
N PRO A 308 -1.84 -6.22 -7.19
CA PRO A 308 -0.68 -6.06 -6.33
C PRO A 308 -0.58 -7.22 -5.33
N VAL A 309 0.61 -7.81 -5.21
CA VAL A 309 0.98 -8.72 -4.11
C VAL A 309 1.95 -7.98 -3.20
N ASN A 310 1.47 -7.61 -2.04
CA ASN A 310 2.26 -6.89 -1.04
C ASN A 310 3.14 -7.85 -0.26
N MET A 311 4.42 -7.48 -0.07
CA MET A 311 5.40 -8.32 0.60
C MET A 311 6.24 -7.47 1.56
N ASN A 312 6.26 -7.85 2.83
CA ASN A 312 7.09 -7.21 3.85
C ASN A 312 8.41 -7.98 4.00
N ILE A 313 9.29 -7.81 3.03
CA ILE A 313 10.60 -8.49 2.99
C ILE A 313 11.69 -7.47 3.33
N ALA A 314 12.40 -7.71 4.43
CA ALA A 314 13.60 -6.98 4.75
C ALA A 314 14.80 -7.64 4.04
N THR A 315 15.37 -6.99 3.03
CA THR A 315 16.51 -7.51 2.30
C THR A 315 17.47 -6.40 1.88
N ASN A 316 18.76 -6.71 1.93
CA ASN A 316 19.81 -5.84 1.39
C ASN A 316 20.08 -6.08 -0.11
N THR A 317 19.45 -7.11 -0.68
CA THR A 317 19.61 -7.53 -2.08
C THR A 317 18.26 -7.68 -2.79
N PRO A 318 17.48 -6.59 -2.97
CA PRO A 318 16.18 -6.65 -3.62
C PRO A 318 16.21 -7.27 -5.01
N SER A 319 17.32 -7.10 -5.75
CA SER A 319 17.47 -7.65 -7.11
C SER A 319 17.42 -9.18 -7.16
N ILE A 320 17.92 -9.87 -6.12
CA ILE A 320 17.88 -11.34 -6.04
C ILE A 320 16.46 -11.77 -5.78
N VAL A 321 15.80 -11.17 -4.79
CA VAL A 321 14.42 -11.48 -4.42
C VAL A 321 13.47 -11.24 -5.60
N THR A 322 13.59 -10.12 -6.31
CA THR A 322 12.76 -9.83 -7.49
C THR A 322 13.01 -10.82 -8.63
N ALA A 323 14.24 -11.30 -8.82
CA ALA A 323 14.54 -12.33 -9.82
C ALA A 323 13.90 -13.67 -9.47
N GLU A 324 13.93 -14.07 -8.19
CA GLU A 324 13.28 -15.30 -7.72
C GLU A 324 11.76 -15.24 -7.87
N ILE A 325 11.14 -14.11 -7.46
CA ILE A 325 9.69 -13.89 -7.64
C ILE A 325 9.33 -13.94 -9.12
N ARG A 326 10.12 -13.29 -9.97
CA ARG A 326 9.91 -13.32 -11.43
C ARG A 326 9.96 -14.74 -11.99
N ASN A 327 10.85 -15.58 -11.51
CA ASN A 327 10.94 -16.98 -11.94
C ASN A 327 9.69 -17.78 -11.54
N ILE A 328 9.13 -17.53 -10.35
CA ILE A 328 7.90 -18.19 -9.90
C ILE A 328 6.72 -17.77 -10.76
N VAL A 329 6.57 -16.48 -11.03
CA VAL A 329 5.45 -15.94 -11.82
C VAL A 329 5.57 -16.34 -13.29
N ASN A 330 6.77 -16.24 -13.88
CA ASN A 330 7.02 -16.60 -15.28
C ASN A 330 6.93 -18.10 -15.56
N SER A 331 6.83 -18.96 -14.54
CA SER A 331 6.48 -20.35 -14.77
C SER A 331 5.10 -20.50 -15.43
N ASN A 332 4.24 -19.50 -15.31
CA ASN A 332 3.02 -19.33 -16.09
C ASN A 332 3.31 -18.40 -17.28
N GLN A 333 3.36 -18.93 -18.50
CA GLN A 333 3.83 -18.26 -19.73
C GLN A 333 3.06 -17.00 -20.17
N ASP A 334 1.88 -16.74 -19.59
CA ASP A 334 1.01 -15.62 -20.00
C ASP A 334 1.05 -14.42 -19.01
N LEU A 335 1.92 -14.48 -17.98
CA LEU A 335 1.98 -13.44 -16.96
C LEU A 335 3.16 -12.50 -17.15
N SER A 336 2.93 -11.25 -16.84
CA SER A 336 3.94 -10.18 -16.71
C SER A 336 4.01 -9.73 -15.27
N ILE A 337 5.21 -9.37 -14.81
CA ILE A 337 5.42 -8.87 -13.46
C ILE A 337 6.32 -7.64 -13.46
N ASP A 338 5.84 -6.60 -12.84
CA ASP A 338 6.59 -5.40 -12.49
C ASP A 338 6.73 -5.29 -10.97
N PHE A 339 7.69 -4.50 -10.53
CA PHE A 339 7.97 -4.32 -9.11
C PHE A 339 7.96 -2.85 -8.73
N SER A 340 7.29 -2.56 -7.62
CA SER A 340 7.29 -1.26 -6.96
C SER A 340 7.54 -1.40 -5.44
N GLY A 341 7.44 -0.31 -4.71
CA GLY A 341 7.65 -0.28 -3.28
C GLY A 341 8.94 0.40 -2.86
N SER A 342 9.09 0.58 -1.55
CA SER A 342 10.18 1.41 -1.00
C SER A 342 11.58 0.85 -1.26
N LEU A 343 11.74 -0.47 -1.39
CA LEU A 343 13.02 -1.11 -1.74
C LEU A 343 13.45 -0.76 -3.17
N ILE A 344 12.52 -0.79 -4.12
CA ILE A 344 12.80 -0.48 -5.53
C ILE A 344 13.07 1.01 -5.71
N THR A 345 12.21 1.85 -5.14
CA THR A 345 12.37 3.31 -5.16
C THR A 345 13.67 3.73 -4.47
N GLY A 346 14.01 3.07 -3.34
CA GLY A 346 15.26 3.30 -2.63
C GLY A 346 16.50 2.99 -3.48
N GLN A 347 16.54 1.84 -4.17
CA GLN A 347 17.65 1.50 -5.07
C GLN A 347 17.83 2.53 -6.18
N LYS A 348 16.74 2.98 -6.79
CA LYS A 348 16.77 4.01 -7.84
C LYS A 348 17.35 5.32 -7.32
N LEU A 349 16.89 5.78 -6.15
CA LEU A 349 17.40 6.99 -5.51
C LEU A 349 18.90 6.89 -5.16
N PHE A 350 19.34 5.76 -4.61
CA PHE A 350 20.77 5.58 -4.31
C PHE A 350 21.64 5.62 -5.56
N LYS A 351 21.17 5.04 -6.68
CA LYS A 351 21.86 5.12 -7.96
C LYS A 351 21.97 6.55 -8.49
N GLU A 352 20.88 7.31 -8.41
CA GLU A 352 20.83 8.71 -8.82
C GLU A 352 21.75 9.57 -7.94
N LEU A 353 21.72 9.39 -6.61
CA LEU A 353 22.59 10.09 -5.68
C LEU A 353 24.06 9.75 -5.92
N ALA A 354 24.40 8.50 -6.24
CA ALA A 354 25.77 8.12 -6.56
C ALA A 354 26.28 8.85 -7.82
N ILE A 355 25.45 8.99 -8.84
CA ILE A 355 25.80 9.76 -10.07
C ILE A 355 26.03 11.23 -9.72
N ILE A 356 25.13 11.84 -8.94
CA ILE A 356 25.27 13.24 -8.50
C ILE A 356 26.57 13.43 -7.70
N LEU A 357 26.90 12.49 -6.79
CA LEU A 357 28.13 12.54 -6.01
C LEU A 357 29.37 12.50 -6.90
N VAL A 358 29.41 11.62 -7.90
CA VAL A 358 30.53 11.53 -8.85
C VAL A 358 30.69 12.84 -9.62
N VAL A 359 29.59 13.43 -10.10
CA VAL A 359 29.63 14.72 -10.79
C VAL A 359 30.13 15.83 -9.87
N ALA A 360 29.67 15.87 -8.62
CA ALA A 360 30.10 16.85 -7.62
C ALA A 360 31.61 16.72 -7.32
N LEU A 361 32.12 15.50 -7.18
CA LEU A 361 33.54 15.23 -6.97
C LEU A 361 34.37 15.66 -8.19
N LEU A 362 33.92 15.42 -9.39
CA LEU A 362 34.56 15.88 -10.62
C LEU A 362 34.62 17.42 -10.69
N LEU A 363 33.52 18.09 -10.39
CA LEU A 363 33.48 19.56 -10.33
C LEU A 363 34.45 20.09 -9.27
N LEU A 364 34.44 19.50 -8.07
CA LEU A 364 35.40 19.86 -7.00
C LEU A 364 36.86 19.70 -7.46
N TYR A 365 37.18 18.57 -8.12
CA TYR A 365 38.47 18.32 -8.68
C TYR A 365 38.89 19.40 -9.69
N PHE A 366 38.03 19.76 -10.62
CA PHE A 366 38.32 20.83 -11.59
C PHE A 366 38.50 22.20 -10.95
N ILE A 367 37.71 22.53 -9.92
CA ILE A 367 37.84 23.78 -9.17
C ILE A 367 39.20 23.81 -8.48
N LEU A 368 39.59 22.71 -7.80
CA LEU A 368 40.90 22.62 -7.14
C LEU A 368 42.04 22.67 -8.14
N ALA A 369 41.96 21.96 -9.27
CA ALA A 369 42.95 22.00 -10.32
C ALA A 369 43.12 23.41 -10.91
N ALA A 370 42.03 24.15 -11.11
CA ALA A 370 42.09 25.54 -11.56
C ALA A 370 42.67 26.47 -10.50
N GLN A 371 42.36 26.24 -9.19
CA GLN A 371 42.88 27.06 -8.08
C GLN A 371 44.39 26.86 -7.85
N PHE A 372 44.86 25.65 -8.02
CA PHE A 372 46.30 25.32 -7.83
C PHE A 372 47.11 25.38 -9.12
N GLU A 373 46.48 25.76 -10.26
CA GLU A 373 47.11 25.77 -11.61
C GLU A 373 47.88 24.47 -11.95
N SER A 374 47.46 23.37 -11.38
CA SER A 374 48.07 22.05 -11.53
C SER A 374 47.02 20.96 -11.67
N LEU A 375 47.19 20.09 -12.66
CA LEU A 375 46.38 18.91 -12.88
C LEU A 375 46.90 17.65 -12.15
N THR A 376 48.03 17.77 -11.48
CA THR A 376 48.70 16.67 -10.76
C THR A 376 48.93 17.03 -9.30
#